data_1e0758e564bfb3982b6a55bcc073ff06
#
_entry.id   1e0758e564bfb3982b6a55bcc073ff06
#
_cell.length_a   1.000
_cell.length_b   1.000
_cell.length_c   1.000
_cell.angle_alpha   90.00
_cell.angle_beta   90.00
_cell.angle_gamma   90.00
#
_symmetry.space_group_name_H-M   'P 1'
#
loop_
_entity.id
_entity.type
_entity.pdbx_description
1 polymer ?
#
loop_
_entity_poly.entity_id
_entity_poly.type
_entity_poly.pdbx_seq_one_letter_code
_entity_poly.pdbx_strand_id
1 'polypeptide(L)'
;MYRSERREDYQVAVYEVIPMSESSEDIHVDGTAREASDERDVSLRLDGVKKVFGDGEVVAVNDFSMEIYEGEFIVLVGPSGCGKTTTLRTVAGLEEPTEGRILIDGENVAGQDPRERDIAMVFQSYALYPHKTVRENIGFPLEIRKYPADEVEERVVETAEMLGIGELLDRRPADLSGGQQQRVALGRAVIRSPKLFLFDEPLSNLDAKLRIEMRTELNKLHDRVGKTSVYVTHDQAEAMTLGDRVVVMNDGEIQQVAPPEEVYAHPANRFVAGFIGEPPMNIFDASAEMTDDGVRASAAGFDLTLPPSVADTLQSWDGALGRLELGIRPEAFEDASLLEEPPTDARSFEAVVMVVEPMGAHTDLAVRATGREADESAEFTARVSNDTDAVAGETVRLAVALEEVHLFDAASGDNLLV
;
A
#
# COMPACT_ATOMS: atom_id res chain seq x y z
N MET A 1 59.31 -13.19 -1.09
CA MET A 1 59.82 -13.29 -2.48
C MET A 1 58.63 -13.36 -3.41
N TYR A 2 58.53 -12.42 -4.33
CA TYR A 2 57.67 -12.22 -5.50
C TYR A 2 56.18 -11.84 -5.21
N ARG A 3 55.80 -10.56 -5.33
CA ARG A 3 55.46 -9.70 -6.52
C ARG A 3 54.19 -10.20 -7.20
N SER A 4 53.23 -9.45 -7.50
CA SER A 4 52.87 -8.05 -7.75
C SER A 4 51.71 -8.04 -8.74
N GLU A 5 50.84 -7.07 -8.58
CA GLU A 5 50.11 -6.35 -9.61
C GLU A 5 49.03 -7.06 -10.45
N ARG A 6 47.76 -6.67 -10.29
CA ARG A 6 47.10 -5.80 -11.29
C ARG A 6 45.84 -5.14 -10.69
N ARG A 7 45.88 -3.81 -10.66
CA ARG A 7 44.71 -2.95 -10.62
C ARG A 7 44.13 -2.92 -12.01
N GLU A 8 42.84 -3.13 -12.19
CA GLU A 8 42.09 -2.73 -13.36
C GLU A 8 41.12 -1.64 -13.00
N ASP A 9 41.26 -0.53 -13.69
CA ASP A 9 40.55 0.73 -13.52
C ASP A 9 39.09 0.60 -13.93
N TYR A 10 38.17 1.01 -13.04
CA TYR A 10 36.78 1.35 -13.41
C TYR A 10 36.76 2.83 -13.80
N GLN A 11 36.63 3.10 -15.09
CA GLN A 11 36.35 4.43 -15.62
C GLN A 11 34.94 4.86 -15.22
N VAL A 12 34.87 5.96 -14.48
CA VAL A 12 33.66 6.71 -14.20
C VAL A 12 33.29 7.50 -15.45
N ALA A 13 32.16 7.20 -16.06
CA ALA A 13 31.60 7.99 -17.15
C ALA A 13 31.05 9.32 -16.60
N VAL A 14 31.71 10.41 -16.90
CA VAL A 14 31.26 11.78 -16.63
C VAL A 14 30.27 12.17 -17.72
N TYR A 15 29.01 12.44 -17.36
CA TYR A 15 28.03 13.04 -18.27
C TYR A 15 28.29 14.55 -18.38
N GLU A 16 28.64 15.01 -19.57
CA GLU A 16 28.75 16.42 -19.90
C GLU A 16 27.37 17.08 -19.91
N VAL A 17 27.29 18.18 -19.17
CA VAL A 17 26.13 19.08 -19.15
C VAL A 17 26.19 19.98 -20.40
N ILE A 18 25.18 19.86 -21.26
CA ILE A 18 25.00 20.76 -22.41
C ILE A 18 24.26 22.02 -21.91
N PRO A 19 24.80 23.24 -22.15
CA PRO A 19 24.10 24.47 -21.76
C PRO A 19 22.95 24.80 -22.70
N MET A 20 21.77 25.01 -22.15
CA MET A 20 20.59 25.52 -22.87
C MET A 20 20.78 27.02 -23.13
N SER A 21 20.66 27.43 -24.37
CA SER A 21 20.63 28.82 -24.83
C SER A 21 19.27 29.46 -24.52
N GLU A 22 19.32 30.68 -23.99
CA GLU A 22 18.19 31.58 -23.79
C GLU A 22 17.51 31.94 -25.11
N SER A 23 16.18 31.79 -25.15
CA SER A 23 15.31 32.66 -25.97
C SER A 23 13.99 32.87 -25.22
N SER A 24 13.82 34.09 -24.74
CA SER A 24 12.60 34.63 -24.16
C SER A 24 11.54 34.83 -25.24
N GLU A 25 10.41 34.16 -25.15
CA GLU A 25 9.14 34.61 -25.75
C GLU A 25 8.05 34.53 -24.67
N ASP A 26 7.41 35.69 -24.45
CA ASP A 26 6.32 35.91 -23.51
C ASP A 26 5.11 35.03 -23.85
N ILE A 27 4.80 34.05 -23.00
CA ILE A 27 3.54 33.31 -23.05
C ILE A 27 2.61 33.88 -21.96
N HIS A 28 1.59 34.58 -22.41
CA HIS A 28 0.45 35.01 -21.61
C HIS A 28 -0.24 33.75 -21.07
N VAL A 29 -0.18 33.53 -19.76
CA VAL A 29 -0.92 32.48 -19.06
C VAL A 29 -2.30 33.04 -18.72
N ASP A 30 -3.29 32.70 -19.54
CA ASP A 30 -4.70 32.91 -19.22
C ASP A 30 -5.13 31.82 -18.23
N GLY A 31 -5.40 32.24 -16.98
CA GLY A 31 -5.72 31.35 -15.87
C GLY A 31 -7.16 30.80 -15.96
N THR A 32 -7.34 29.71 -16.64
CA THR A 32 -8.47 28.80 -16.41
C THR A 32 -7.90 27.41 -16.11
N ALA A 33 -7.90 27.04 -14.85
CA ALA A 33 -7.70 25.66 -14.45
C ALA A 33 -8.79 24.81 -15.12
N ARG A 34 -8.45 24.19 -16.24
CA ARG A 34 -9.23 23.06 -16.77
C ARG A 34 -8.95 21.90 -15.82
N GLU A 35 -10.00 21.47 -15.12
CA GLU A 35 -10.08 20.11 -14.60
C GLU A 35 -9.76 19.18 -15.78
N ALA A 36 -8.62 18.55 -15.75
CA ALA A 36 -8.28 17.47 -16.66
C ALA A 36 -9.20 16.30 -16.29
N SER A 37 -10.33 16.18 -17.00
CA SER A 37 -11.08 14.94 -17.01
C SER A 37 -10.15 13.87 -17.55
N ASP A 38 -9.82 12.92 -16.70
CA ASP A 38 -8.98 11.77 -17.04
C ASP A 38 -9.75 10.95 -18.09
N GLU A 39 -9.34 11.05 -19.38
CA GLU A 39 -9.98 10.36 -20.51
C GLU A 39 -9.61 8.86 -20.56
N ARG A 40 -9.15 8.26 -19.42
CA ARG A 40 -8.84 6.83 -19.35
C ARG A 40 -10.14 6.02 -19.39
N ASP A 41 -10.15 4.95 -20.19
CA ASP A 41 -11.29 4.04 -20.27
C ASP A 41 -11.43 3.25 -18.95
N VAL A 42 -12.68 3.15 -18.47
CA VAL A 42 -12.99 2.37 -17.26
C VAL A 42 -13.09 0.90 -17.63
N SER A 43 -12.16 0.09 -17.14
CA SER A 43 -12.10 -1.36 -17.35
C SER A 43 -13.02 -2.13 -16.38
N LEU A 44 -13.06 -1.73 -15.10
CA LEU A 44 -13.93 -2.32 -14.08
C LEU A 44 -14.62 -1.24 -13.28
N ARG A 45 -15.95 -1.32 -13.15
CA ARG A 45 -16.74 -0.47 -12.25
C ARG A 45 -17.55 -1.33 -11.32
N LEU A 46 -17.40 -1.09 -10.03
CA LEU A 46 -18.30 -1.56 -8.98
C LEU A 46 -19.22 -0.40 -8.59
N ASP A 47 -20.52 -0.64 -8.51
CA ASP A 47 -21.52 0.39 -8.29
C ASP A 47 -22.50 -0.12 -7.22
N GLY A 48 -22.32 0.37 -5.97
CA GLY A 48 -23.12 0.00 -4.82
C GLY A 48 -23.09 -1.49 -4.49
N VAL A 49 -21.94 -2.16 -4.72
CA VAL A 49 -21.83 -3.62 -4.51
C VAL A 49 -21.96 -3.95 -3.03
N LYS A 50 -22.95 -4.80 -2.71
CA LYS A 50 -23.20 -5.34 -1.38
C LYS A 50 -23.21 -6.84 -1.41
N LYS A 51 -22.59 -7.48 -0.41
CA LYS A 51 -22.65 -8.93 -0.21
C LYS A 51 -22.97 -9.25 1.23
N VAL A 52 -24.06 -9.99 1.39
CA VAL A 52 -24.56 -10.45 2.68
C VAL A 52 -24.62 -11.98 2.68
N PHE A 53 -24.19 -12.60 3.76
CA PHE A 53 -24.27 -14.04 4.00
C PHE A 53 -25.27 -14.35 5.13
N GLY A 54 -25.78 -15.60 5.17
CA GLY A 54 -26.57 -16.12 6.28
C GLY A 54 -27.88 -15.37 6.52
N ASP A 55 -28.76 -15.25 5.51
CA ASP A 55 -30.08 -14.61 5.62
C ASP A 55 -30.08 -13.19 6.24
N GLY A 56 -28.96 -12.46 6.04
CA GLY A 56 -28.81 -11.09 6.53
C GLY A 56 -27.92 -10.94 7.78
N GLU A 57 -27.35 -12.03 8.28
CA GLU A 57 -26.56 -12.00 9.53
C GLU A 57 -25.17 -11.37 9.39
N VAL A 58 -24.51 -11.55 8.24
CA VAL A 58 -23.14 -11.08 8.02
C VAL A 58 -23.04 -10.23 6.76
N VAL A 59 -22.82 -8.93 6.92
CA VAL A 59 -22.52 -8.01 5.82
C VAL A 59 -21.02 -8.07 5.57
N ALA A 60 -20.61 -8.77 4.50
CA ALA A 60 -19.19 -8.93 4.17
C ALA A 60 -18.65 -7.82 3.26
N VAL A 61 -19.53 -7.21 2.45
CA VAL A 61 -19.22 -6.01 1.62
C VAL A 61 -20.45 -5.12 1.70
N ASN A 62 -20.23 -3.83 1.95
CA ASN A 62 -21.29 -2.84 2.12
C ASN A 62 -21.02 -1.63 1.25
N ASP A 63 -21.91 -1.37 0.30
CA ASP A 63 -21.89 -0.19 -0.61
C ASP A 63 -20.52 0.08 -1.26
N PHE A 64 -19.87 -0.97 -1.77
CA PHE A 64 -18.57 -0.84 -2.40
C PHE A 64 -18.72 -0.23 -3.81
N SER A 65 -18.27 1.01 -3.97
CA SER A 65 -18.34 1.75 -5.23
C SER A 65 -16.95 2.24 -5.64
N MET A 66 -16.50 1.87 -6.85
CA MET A 66 -15.18 2.24 -7.37
C MET A 66 -15.10 2.09 -8.88
N GLU A 67 -14.34 2.97 -9.53
CA GLU A 67 -13.91 2.83 -10.92
C GLU A 67 -12.42 2.48 -10.99
N ILE A 68 -12.10 1.52 -11.85
CA ILE A 68 -10.74 1.06 -12.13
C ILE A 68 -10.49 1.21 -13.62
N TYR A 69 -9.42 1.90 -13.96
CA TYR A 69 -9.09 2.26 -15.34
C TYR A 69 -8.29 1.18 -16.05
N GLU A 70 -8.27 1.22 -17.39
CA GLU A 70 -7.52 0.23 -18.18
C GLU A 70 -6.03 0.29 -17.84
N GLY A 71 -5.44 -0.89 -17.62
CA GLY A 71 -4.02 -1.06 -17.28
C GLY A 71 -3.67 -0.74 -15.82
N GLU A 72 -4.65 -0.38 -14.97
CA GLU A 72 -4.39 0.01 -13.58
C GLU A 72 -4.18 -1.22 -12.68
N PHE A 73 -3.24 -1.11 -11.73
CA PHE A 73 -3.00 -2.10 -10.68
C PHE A 73 -3.61 -1.62 -9.36
N ILE A 74 -4.72 -2.21 -8.96
CA ILE A 74 -5.42 -1.87 -7.71
C ILE A 74 -5.11 -2.89 -6.64
N VAL A 75 -4.72 -2.43 -5.44
CA VAL A 75 -4.50 -3.31 -4.29
C VAL A 75 -5.55 -3.06 -3.22
N LEU A 76 -6.29 -4.12 -2.86
CA LEU A 76 -7.20 -4.14 -1.71
C LEU A 76 -6.44 -4.59 -0.47
N VAL A 77 -6.37 -3.76 0.56
CA VAL A 77 -5.69 -4.04 1.82
C VAL A 77 -6.62 -3.76 3.01
N GLY A 78 -6.40 -4.44 4.13
CA GLY A 78 -7.19 -4.27 5.34
C GLY A 78 -7.09 -5.49 6.26
N PRO A 79 -7.67 -5.45 7.47
CA PRO A 79 -7.64 -6.54 8.44
C PRO A 79 -8.26 -7.83 7.88
N SER A 80 -7.97 -8.94 8.55
CA SER A 80 -8.61 -10.22 8.23
C SER A 80 -10.12 -10.11 8.44
N GLY A 81 -10.90 -10.57 7.45
CA GLY A 81 -12.37 -10.53 7.52
C GLY A 81 -13.03 -9.23 7.06
N CYS A 82 -12.29 -8.18 6.66
CA CYS A 82 -12.87 -6.90 6.22
C CYS A 82 -13.53 -6.93 4.82
N GLY A 83 -13.62 -8.08 4.15
CA GLY A 83 -14.38 -8.21 2.89
C GLY A 83 -13.53 -8.28 1.60
N LYS A 84 -12.20 -8.11 1.61
CA LYS A 84 -11.32 -8.10 0.42
C LYS A 84 -11.52 -9.30 -0.52
N THR A 85 -11.31 -10.51 0.00
CA THR A 85 -11.49 -11.74 -0.77
C THR A 85 -12.93 -11.91 -1.24
N THR A 86 -13.91 -11.48 -0.45
CA THR A 86 -15.33 -11.51 -0.86
C THR A 86 -15.57 -10.57 -2.03
N THR A 87 -15.04 -9.34 -1.99
CA THR A 87 -15.11 -8.38 -3.11
C THR A 87 -14.47 -8.97 -4.36
N LEU A 88 -13.24 -9.51 -4.25
CA LEU A 88 -12.53 -10.13 -5.37
C LEU A 88 -13.33 -11.30 -5.97
N ARG A 89 -13.89 -12.19 -5.13
CA ARG A 89 -14.70 -13.34 -5.57
C ARG A 89 -16.01 -12.90 -6.20
N THR A 90 -16.57 -11.79 -5.76
CA THR A 90 -17.79 -11.22 -6.36
C THR A 90 -17.50 -10.67 -7.76
N VAL A 91 -16.35 -9.99 -7.95
CA VAL A 91 -15.88 -9.59 -9.28
C VAL A 91 -15.63 -10.82 -10.16
N ALA A 92 -15.05 -11.87 -9.59
CA ALA A 92 -14.80 -13.13 -10.30
C ALA A 92 -16.07 -13.90 -10.70
N GLY A 93 -17.23 -13.58 -10.11
CA GLY A 93 -18.48 -14.35 -10.28
C GLY A 93 -18.50 -15.67 -9.52
N LEU A 94 -17.59 -15.85 -8.57
CA LEU A 94 -17.57 -16.98 -7.65
C LEU A 94 -18.56 -16.78 -6.48
N GLU A 95 -18.91 -15.52 -6.23
CA GLU A 95 -19.97 -15.08 -5.32
C GLU A 95 -20.90 -14.15 -6.09
N GLU A 96 -22.22 -14.27 -5.87
CA GLU A 96 -23.17 -13.31 -6.43
C GLU A 96 -23.34 -12.11 -5.48
N PRO A 97 -23.33 -10.86 -5.99
CA PRO A 97 -23.66 -9.71 -5.17
C PRO A 97 -25.11 -9.80 -4.69
N THR A 98 -25.38 -9.34 -3.45
CA THR A 98 -26.74 -9.24 -2.95
C THR A 98 -27.45 -8.02 -3.56
N GLU A 99 -26.72 -6.93 -3.72
CA GLU A 99 -27.16 -5.68 -4.35
C GLU A 99 -26.02 -5.07 -5.17
N GLY A 100 -26.32 -4.08 -6.01
CA GLY A 100 -25.36 -3.35 -6.80
C GLY A 100 -25.08 -3.98 -8.17
N ARG A 101 -24.10 -3.40 -8.87
CA ARG A 101 -23.71 -3.79 -10.23
C ARG A 101 -22.20 -3.94 -10.34
N ILE A 102 -21.76 -4.84 -11.24
CA ILE A 102 -20.36 -5.03 -11.60
C ILE A 102 -20.28 -4.92 -13.12
N LEU A 103 -19.57 -3.92 -13.60
CA LEU A 103 -19.42 -3.69 -15.03
C LEU A 103 -17.96 -3.91 -15.43
N ILE A 104 -17.73 -4.77 -16.43
CA ILE A 104 -16.43 -4.97 -17.08
C ILE A 104 -16.54 -4.42 -18.50
N ASP A 105 -15.69 -3.45 -18.86
CA ASP A 105 -15.76 -2.70 -20.12
C ASP A 105 -17.18 -2.17 -20.41
N GLY A 106 -17.87 -1.67 -19.38
CA GLY A 106 -19.21 -1.12 -19.46
C GLY A 106 -20.35 -2.16 -19.53
N GLU A 107 -20.06 -3.46 -19.62
CA GLU A 107 -21.03 -4.54 -19.63
C GLU A 107 -21.29 -5.07 -18.21
N ASN A 108 -22.56 -5.11 -17.77
CA ASN A 108 -22.92 -5.66 -16.48
C ASN A 108 -22.77 -7.18 -16.46
N VAL A 109 -21.85 -7.68 -15.65
CA VAL A 109 -21.53 -9.11 -15.52
C VAL A 109 -22.12 -9.75 -14.25
N ALA A 110 -22.93 -9.03 -13.47
CA ALA A 110 -23.63 -9.60 -12.33
C ALA A 110 -24.56 -10.75 -12.81
N GLY A 111 -24.44 -11.94 -12.18
CA GLY A 111 -25.18 -13.14 -12.57
C GLY A 111 -24.60 -13.92 -13.76
N GLN A 112 -23.52 -13.42 -14.42
CA GLN A 112 -22.83 -14.21 -15.45
C GLN A 112 -21.91 -15.27 -14.81
N ASP A 113 -21.79 -16.43 -15.47
CA ASP A 113 -20.85 -17.49 -15.07
C ASP A 113 -19.40 -16.95 -15.12
N PRO A 114 -18.52 -17.29 -14.16
CA PRO A 114 -17.10 -16.87 -14.16
C PRO A 114 -16.36 -17.12 -15.48
N ARG A 115 -16.78 -18.15 -16.24
CA ARG A 115 -16.18 -18.50 -17.55
C ARG A 115 -16.49 -17.50 -18.65
N GLU A 116 -17.56 -16.74 -18.52
CA GLU A 116 -18.05 -15.76 -19.50
C GLU A 116 -17.49 -14.35 -19.26
N ARG A 117 -16.95 -14.07 -18.06
CA ARG A 117 -16.45 -12.75 -17.67
C ARG A 117 -15.08 -12.36 -18.26
N ASP A 118 -14.42 -13.26 -19.00
CA ASP A 118 -13.08 -13.10 -19.58
C ASP A 118 -12.01 -12.59 -18.60
N ILE A 119 -12.02 -13.11 -17.38
CA ILE A 119 -11.09 -12.82 -16.30
C ILE A 119 -10.13 -13.99 -16.06
N ALA A 120 -8.98 -13.72 -15.46
CA ALA A 120 -8.09 -14.76 -14.94
C ALA A 120 -7.86 -14.53 -13.44
N MET A 121 -7.99 -15.60 -12.66
CA MET A 121 -7.80 -15.54 -11.20
C MET A 121 -6.63 -16.43 -10.77
N VAL A 122 -5.74 -15.87 -9.96
CA VAL A 122 -4.66 -16.56 -9.27
C VAL A 122 -5.03 -16.67 -7.80
N PHE A 123 -5.14 -17.90 -7.30
CA PHE A 123 -5.55 -18.21 -5.94
C PHE A 123 -4.34 -18.29 -5.00
N GLN A 124 -4.57 -18.07 -3.73
CA GLN A 124 -3.59 -18.20 -2.65
C GLN A 124 -2.86 -19.57 -2.65
N SER A 125 -3.58 -20.66 -2.96
CA SER A 125 -3.02 -22.02 -3.02
C SER A 125 -2.40 -22.39 -4.39
N TYR A 126 -2.27 -21.40 -5.31
CA TYR A 126 -1.86 -21.58 -6.71
C TYR A 126 -2.80 -22.46 -7.53
N ALA A 127 -3.52 -23.38 -6.92
CA ALA A 127 -4.49 -24.31 -7.54
C ALA A 127 -3.95 -25.03 -8.79
N LEU A 128 -2.67 -25.45 -8.78
CA LEU A 128 -2.06 -26.20 -9.86
C LEU A 128 -2.62 -27.62 -9.92
N TYR A 129 -2.74 -28.16 -11.13
CA TYR A 129 -3.12 -29.55 -11.35
C TYR A 129 -1.93 -30.46 -11.04
N PRO A 130 -1.92 -31.23 -9.93
CA PRO A 130 -0.73 -31.93 -9.44
C PRO A 130 -0.28 -33.09 -10.34
N HIS A 131 -1.21 -33.63 -11.14
CA HIS A 131 -0.95 -34.74 -12.08
C HIS A 131 -0.47 -34.26 -13.45
N LYS A 132 -0.56 -32.97 -13.75
CA LYS A 132 -0.11 -32.34 -15.00
C LYS A 132 1.31 -31.76 -14.85
N THR A 133 2.05 -31.73 -15.95
CA THR A 133 3.34 -31.03 -16.03
C THR A 133 3.15 -29.50 -16.01
N VAL A 134 4.24 -28.72 -15.95
CA VAL A 134 4.21 -27.25 -16.09
C VAL A 134 3.59 -26.87 -17.43
N ARG A 135 4.04 -27.50 -18.52
CA ARG A 135 3.50 -27.33 -19.89
C ARG A 135 1.99 -27.52 -19.93
N GLU A 136 1.53 -28.65 -19.41
CA GLU A 136 0.11 -28.98 -19.38
C GLU A 136 -0.70 -28.07 -18.43
N ASN A 137 -0.11 -27.57 -17.34
CA ASN A 137 -0.77 -26.59 -16.45
C ASN A 137 -0.97 -25.25 -17.16
N ILE A 138 0.06 -24.74 -17.81
CA ILE A 138 0.01 -23.46 -18.54
C ILE A 138 -0.93 -23.56 -19.74
N GLY A 139 -0.83 -24.63 -20.55
CA GLY A 139 -1.62 -24.81 -21.77
C GLY A 139 -3.09 -25.16 -21.55
N PHE A 140 -3.45 -25.69 -20.37
CA PHE A 140 -4.79 -26.18 -20.07
C PHE A 140 -5.96 -25.22 -20.38
N PRO A 141 -5.87 -23.91 -20.07
CA PRO A 141 -6.95 -22.98 -20.43
C PRO A 141 -7.22 -22.87 -21.94
N LEU A 142 -6.20 -22.99 -22.78
CA LEU A 142 -6.33 -22.94 -24.23
C LEU A 142 -6.86 -24.29 -24.79
N GLU A 143 -6.42 -25.41 -24.18
CA GLU A 143 -6.96 -26.76 -24.54
C GLU A 143 -8.48 -26.83 -24.34
N ILE A 144 -8.99 -26.32 -23.20
CA ILE A 144 -10.44 -26.27 -22.92
C ILE A 144 -11.18 -25.42 -23.95
N ARG A 145 -10.56 -24.34 -24.43
CA ARG A 145 -11.11 -23.46 -25.47
C ARG A 145 -10.92 -24.05 -26.88
N LYS A 146 -10.32 -25.23 -27.00
CA LYS A 146 -10.10 -25.98 -28.25
C LYS A 146 -9.21 -25.25 -29.26
N TYR A 147 -8.19 -24.53 -28.78
CA TYR A 147 -7.15 -23.98 -29.64
C TYR A 147 -6.37 -25.13 -30.33
N PRO A 148 -5.82 -24.91 -31.55
CA PRO A 148 -4.94 -25.85 -32.22
C PRO A 148 -3.74 -26.20 -31.35
N ALA A 149 -3.31 -27.47 -31.37
CA ALA A 149 -2.25 -27.97 -30.50
C ALA A 149 -0.89 -27.27 -30.75
N ASP A 150 -0.59 -26.93 -32.00
CA ASP A 150 0.60 -26.18 -32.40
C ASP A 150 0.58 -24.75 -31.83
N GLU A 151 -0.54 -24.06 -31.87
CA GLU A 151 -0.72 -22.73 -31.26
C GLU A 151 -0.62 -22.77 -29.71
N VAL A 152 -1.18 -23.84 -29.09
CA VAL A 152 -1.05 -24.02 -27.63
C VAL A 152 0.42 -24.17 -27.24
N GLU A 153 1.17 -25.02 -27.97
CA GLU A 153 2.58 -25.25 -27.71
C GLU A 153 3.43 -23.97 -27.85
N GLU A 154 3.22 -23.22 -28.93
CA GLU A 154 3.93 -21.96 -29.18
C GLU A 154 3.69 -20.97 -28.02
N ARG A 155 2.44 -20.73 -27.65
CA ARG A 155 2.07 -19.82 -26.56
C ARG A 155 2.57 -20.29 -25.19
N VAL A 156 2.61 -21.61 -24.94
CA VAL A 156 3.14 -22.18 -23.70
C VAL A 156 4.63 -21.89 -23.57
N VAL A 157 5.39 -22.09 -24.65
CA VAL A 157 6.83 -21.83 -24.66
C VAL A 157 7.10 -20.33 -24.45
N GLU A 158 6.43 -19.45 -25.21
CA GLU A 158 6.56 -18.00 -25.05
C GLU A 158 6.24 -17.53 -23.61
N THR A 159 5.14 -18.06 -23.04
CA THR A 159 4.73 -17.72 -21.66
C THR A 159 5.75 -18.22 -20.64
N ALA A 160 6.28 -19.44 -20.83
CA ALA A 160 7.27 -20.01 -19.94
C ALA A 160 8.63 -19.27 -20.02
N GLU A 161 9.04 -18.82 -21.19
CA GLU A 161 10.23 -17.99 -21.39
C GLU A 161 10.05 -16.60 -20.74
N MET A 162 8.88 -15.98 -20.94
CA MET A 162 8.52 -14.69 -20.31
C MET A 162 8.69 -14.74 -18.78
N LEU A 163 8.33 -15.87 -18.16
CA LEU A 163 8.36 -16.08 -16.71
C LEU A 163 9.66 -16.73 -16.20
N GLY A 164 10.62 -17.00 -17.09
CA GLY A 164 11.91 -17.63 -16.75
C GLY A 164 11.78 -19.05 -16.22
N ILE A 165 10.81 -19.82 -16.71
CA ILE A 165 10.53 -21.23 -16.33
C ILE A 165 10.55 -22.19 -17.53
N GLY A 166 11.13 -21.79 -18.67
CA GLY A 166 11.19 -22.61 -19.90
C GLY A 166 11.83 -23.98 -19.69
N GLU A 167 12.89 -24.06 -18.87
CA GLU A 167 13.58 -25.32 -18.53
C GLU A 167 12.77 -26.26 -17.59
N LEU A 168 11.64 -25.78 -17.05
CA LEU A 168 10.81 -26.51 -16.09
C LEU A 168 9.56 -27.13 -16.73
N LEU A 169 9.34 -26.96 -18.06
CA LEU A 169 8.10 -27.30 -18.75
C LEU A 169 7.68 -28.78 -18.56
N ASP A 170 8.62 -29.69 -18.44
CA ASP A 170 8.36 -31.14 -18.32
C ASP A 170 8.28 -31.63 -16.86
N ARG A 171 8.49 -30.72 -15.88
CA ARG A 171 8.37 -31.04 -14.44
C ARG A 171 6.91 -31.00 -13.99
N ARG A 172 6.66 -31.64 -12.84
CA ARG A 172 5.36 -31.57 -12.14
C ARG A 172 5.41 -30.60 -10.97
N PRO A 173 4.28 -30.08 -10.51
CA PRO A 173 4.24 -29.16 -9.36
C PRO A 173 4.98 -29.65 -8.12
N ALA A 174 4.95 -30.94 -7.83
CA ALA A 174 5.66 -31.53 -6.68
C ALA A 174 7.19 -31.38 -6.75
N ASP A 175 7.76 -31.18 -7.95
CA ASP A 175 9.20 -31.07 -8.20
C ASP A 175 9.66 -29.59 -8.23
N LEU A 176 8.78 -28.63 -7.89
CA LEU A 176 9.00 -27.21 -7.99
C LEU A 176 9.07 -26.55 -6.61
N SER A 177 9.91 -25.52 -6.48
CA SER A 177 9.85 -24.60 -5.33
C SER A 177 8.56 -23.76 -5.34
N GLY A 178 8.19 -23.16 -4.19
CA GLY A 178 7.00 -22.32 -4.07
C GLY A 178 6.97 -21.18 -5.10
N GLY A 179 8.07 -20.46 -5.31
CA GLY A 179 8.15 -19.41 -6.34
C GLY A 179 8.05 -19.94 -7.77
N GLN A 180 8.56 -21.13 -8.05
CA GLN A 180 8.37 -21.77 -9.36
C GLN A 180 6.91 -22.18 -9.58
N GLN A 181 6.24 -22.73 -8.55
CA GLN A 181 4.80 -23.05 -8.61
C GLN A 181 3.96 -21.80 -8.86
N GLN A 182 4.31 -20.69 -8.20
CA GLN A 182 3.65 -19.40 -8.41
C GLN A 182 3.82 -18.90 -9.85
N ARG A 183 5.05 -18.93 -10.41
CA ARG A 183 5.28 -18.56 -11.81
C ARG A 183 4.47 -19.42 -12.77
N VAL A 184 4.28 -20.70 -12.49
CA VAL A 184 3.40 -21.59 -13.27
C VAL A 184 1.93 -21.14 -13.15
N ALA A 185 1.47 -20.75 -11.96
CA ALA A 185 0.10 -20.24 -11.77
C ALA A 185 -0.12 -18.93 -12.52
N LEU A 186 0.87 -18.01 -12.48
CA LEU A 186 0.86 -16.77 -13.28
C LEU A 186 0.84 -17.09 -14.79
N GLY A 187 1.65 -18.01 -15.25
CA GLY A 187 1.66 -18.42 -16.66
C GLY A 187 0.31 -18.96 -17.14
N ARG A 188 -0.34 -19.77 -16.30
CA ARG A 188 -1.70 -20.24 -16.58
C ARG A 188 -2.74 -19.13 -16.65
N ALA A 189 -2.54 -18.04 -15.91
CA ALA A 189 -3.40 -16.87 -15.97
C ALA A 189 -3.12 -16.02 -17.23
N VAL A 190 -1.84 -15.72 -17.49
CA VAL A 190 -1.39 -14.83 -18.56
C VAL A 190 -1.66 -15.38 -19.96
N ILE A 191 -1.48 -16.71 -20.18
CA ILE A 191 -1.63 -17.33 -21.50
C ILE A 191 -3.01 -17.10 -22.14
N ARG A 192 -4.01 -16.75 -21.33
CA ARG A 192 -5.38 -16.46 -21.78
C ARG A 192 -5.56 -15.08 -22.36
N SER A 193 -4.63 -14.14 -22.10
CA SER A 193 -4.76 -12.71 -22.41
C SER A 193 -6.13 -12.15 -21.94
N PRO A 194 -6.47 -12.27 -20.65
CA PRO A 194 -7.78 -11.86 -20.13
C PRO A 194 -7.91 -10.33 -20.14
N LYS A 195 -9.15 -9.83 -20.00
CA LYS A 195 -9.42 -8.40 -19.78
C LYS A 195 -8.97 -7.92 -18.41
N LEU A 196 -9.10 -8.77 -17.39
CA LEU A 196 -8.84 -8.44 -15.99
C LEU A 196 -8.12 -9.59 -15.26
N PHE A 197 -7.07 -9.27 -14.52
CA PHE A 197 -6.41 -10.18 -13.59
C PHE A 197 -6.92 -9.97 -12.17
N LEU A 198 -7.17 -11.06 -11.48
CA LEU A 198 -7.57 -11.10 -10.08
C LEU A 198 -6.57 -11.94 -9.28
N PHE A 199 -5.99 -11.37 -8.22
CA PHE A 199 -4.99 -12.03 -7.38
C PHE A 199 -5.49 -12.11 -5.95
N ASP A 200 -5.71 -13.33 -5.44
CA ASP A 200 -6.16 -13.60 -4.07
C ASP A 200 -4.96 -14.04 -3.21
N GLU A 201 -4.28 -13.11 -2.57
CA GLU A 201 -3.09 -13.31 -1.71
C GLU A 201 -2.01 -14.22 -2.33
N PRO A 202 -1.56 -13.99 -3.57
CA PRO A 202 -0.73 -14.96 -4.28
C PRO A 202 0.67 -15.14 -3.71
N LEU A 203 1.17 -14.21 -2.87
CA LEU A 203 2.51 -14.24 -2.27
C LEU A 203 2.54 -14.74 -0.82
N SER A 204 1.38 -14.95 -0.19
CA SER A 204 1.27 -15.25 1.25
C SER A 204 1.98 -16.53 1.70
N ASN A 205 2.10 -17.54 0.81
CA ASN A 205 2.72 -18.83 1.11
C ASN A 205 4.24 -18.87 0.86
N LEU A 206 4.87 -17.72 0.56
CA LEU A 206 6.29 -17.62 0.29
C LEU A 206 7.06 -17.13 1.52
N ASP A 207 8.32 -17.55 1.64
CA ASP A 207 9.23 -16.96 2.60
C ASP A 207 9.54 -15.49 2.27
N ALA A 208 10.04 -14.72 3.24
CA ALA A 208 10.22 -13.27 3.09
C ALA A 208 11.14 -12.89 1.91
N LYS A 209 12.23 -13.61 1.69
CA LYS A 209 13.16 -13.33 0.60
C LYS A 209 12.51 -13.57 -0.77
N LEU A 210 11.87 -14.72 -0.91
CA LEU A 210 11.21 -15.10 -2.16
C LEU A 210 10.01 -14.19 -2.45
N ARG A 211 9.31 -13.71 -1.41
CA ARG A 211 8.20 -12.74 -1.55
C ARG A 211 8.69 -11.43 -2.16
N ILE A 212 9.83 -10.89 -1.71
CA ILE A 212 10.43 -9.67 -2.28
C ILE A 212 10.78 -9.87 -3.76
N GLU A 213 11.41 -11.01 -4.11
CA GLU A 213 11.77 -11.35 -5.49
C GLU A 213 10.51 -11.44 -6.37
N MET A 214 9.50 -12.17 -5.91
CA MET A 214 8.26 -12.38 -6.66
C MET A 214 7.40 -11.13 -6.80
N ARG A 215 7.41 -10.22 -5.83
CA ARG A 215 6.77 -8.92 -5.92
C ARG A 215 7.36 -8.09 -7.06
N THR A 216 8.69 -8.04 -7.15
CA THR A 216 9.40 -7.37 -8.25
C THR A 216 9.05 -7.99 -9.62
N GLU A 217 8.97 -9.31 -9.69
CA GLU A 217 8.61 -10.02 -10.92
C GLU A 217 7.15 -9.78 -11.33
N LEU A 218 6.25 -9.65 -10.36
CA LEU A 218 4.84 -9.36 -10.61
C LEU A 218 4.66 -7.96 -11.20
N ASN A 219 5.38 -6.95 -10.68
CA ASN A 219 5.39 -5.59 -11.27
C ASN A 219 5.88 -5.62 -12.72
N LYS A 220 7.04 -6.25 -12.99
CA LYS A 220 7.56 -6.38 -14.35
C LYS A 220 6.59 -7.11 -15.29
N LEU A 221 5.87 -8.11 -14.78
CA LEU A 221 4.88 -8.84 -15.54
C LEU A 221 3.69 -7.94 -15.86
N HIS A 222 3.19 -7.18 -14.88
CA HIS A 222 2.10 -6.24 -15.06
C HIS A 222 2.45 -5.19 -16.13
N ASP A 223 3.62 -4.52 -16.02
CA ASP A 223 4.12 -3.54 -16.99
C ASP A 223 4.20 -4.12 -18.42
N ARG A 224 4.63 -5.37 -18.53
CA ARG A 224 4.78 -6.05 -19.82
C ARG A 224 3.44 -6.43 -20.45
N VAL A 225 2.49 -6.87 -19.62
CA VAL A 225 1.17 -7.34 -20.08
C VAL A 225 0.20 -6.17 -20.27
N GLY A 226 0.33 -5.09 -19.47
CA GLY A 226 -0.45 -3.87 -19.58
C GLY A 226 -1.95 -4.06 -19.37
N LYS A 227 -2.37 -5.02 -18.52
CA LYS A 227 -3.77 -5.33 -18.26
C LYS A 227 -4.17 -4.94 -16.84
N THR A 228 -5.41 -4.50 -16.70
CA THR A 228 -6.00 -4.16 -15.41
C THR A 228 -5.90 -5.32 -14.42
N SER A 229 -5.47 -5.01 -13.19
CA SER A 229 -5.22 -6.00 -12.15
C SER A 229 -5.87 -5.57 -10.84
N VAL A 230 -6.53 -6.51 -10.16
CA VAL A 230 -7.03 -6.35 -8.79
C VAL A 230 -6.34 -7.37 -7.90
N TYR A 231 -5.68 -6.90 -6.88
CA TYR A 231 -4.83 -7.69 -6.00
C TYR A 231 -5.31 -7.57 -4.55
N VAL A 232 -5.45 -8.68 -3.87
CA VAL A 232 -5.80 -8.74 -2.45
C VAL A 232 -4.57 -9.16 -1.65
N THR A 233 -4.28 -8.42 -0.59
CA THR A 233 -3.23 -8.76 0.37
C THR A 233 -3.59 -8.31 1.79
N HIS A 234 -2.91 -8.89 2.77
CA HIS A 234 -2.83 -8.36 4.13
C HIS A 234 -1.44 -7.76 4.44
N ASP A 235 -0.49 -7.84 3.49
CA ASP A 235 0.87 -7.31 3.60
C ASP A 235 0.90 -5.87 3.08
N GLN A 236 1.20 -4.93 3.99
CA GLN A 236 1.25 -3.51 3.66
C GLN A 236 2.38 -3.18 2.69
N ALA A 237 3.52 -3.87 2.79
CA ALA A 237 4.65 -3.66 1.88
C ALA A 237 4.30 -4.08 0.45
N GLU A 238 3.45 -5.10 0.27
CA GLU A 238 2.90 -5.44 -1.05
C GLU A 238 2.00 -4.33 -1.57
N ALA A 239 1.08 -3.81 -0.73
CA ALA A 239 0.16 -2.75 -1.12
C ALA A 239 0.90 -1.47 -1.53
N MET A 240 1.89 -1.06 -0.75
CA MET A 240 2.67 0.17 -0.98
C MET A 240 3.62 0.08 -2.19
N THR A 241 3.89 -1.12 -2.73
CA THR A 241 4.88 -1.29 -3.80
C THR A 241 4.33 -1.81 -5.11
N LEU A 242 3.14 -2.41 -5.11
CA LEU A 242 2.50 -2.98 -6.31
C LEU A 242 1.42 -2.08 -6.89
N GLY A 243 0.67 -1.36 -6.05
CA GLY A 243 -0.53 -0.66 -6.48
C GLY A 243 -0.25 0.71 -7.11
N ASP A 244 -0.93 1.03 -8.20
CA ASP A 244 -1.10 2.41 -8.65
C ASP A 244 -2.01 3.17 -7.66
N ARG A 245 -3.07 2.49 -7.16
CA ARG A 245 -3.90 2.94 -6.04
C ARG A 245 -4.11 1.79 -5.04
N VAL A 246 -4.13 2.17 -3.78
CA VAL A 246 -4.46 1.29 -2.65
C VAL A 246 -5.88 1.59 -2.18
N VAL A 247 -6.66 0.54 -1.98
CA VAL A 247 -7.99 0.59 -1.38
C VAL A 247 -7.88 0.01 0.03
N VAL A 248 -7.94 0.87 1.02
CA VAL A 248 -7.97 0.45 2.43
C VAL A 248 -9.41 0.11 2.81
N MET A 249 -9.64 -1.11 3.28
CA MET A 249 -10.96 -1.62 3.65
C MET A 249 -11.06 -1.92 5.14
N ASN A 250 -12.21 -1.61 5.73
CA ASN A 250 -12.57 -2.04 7.07
C ASN A 250 -14.08 -2.36 7.14
N ASP A 251 -14.43 -3.44 7.81
CA ASP A 251 -15.82 -3.86 8.05
C ASP A 251 -16.74 -3.85 6.81
N GLY A 252 -16.18 -4.23 5.66
CA GLY A 252 -16.88 -4.31 4.37
C GLY A 252 -16.97 -3.00 3.61
N GLU A 253 -16.39 -1.92 4.10
CA GLU A 253 -16.44 -0.57 3.53
C GLU A 253 -15.07 -0.06 3.11
N ILE A 254 -15.05 0.82 2.11
CA ILE A 254 -13.86 1.55 1.70
C ILE A 254 -13.60 2.67 2.73
N GLN A 255 -12.38 2.71 3.27
CA GLN A 255 -11.93 3.77 4.17
C GLN A 255 -11.16 4.87 3.43
N GLN A 256 -10.36 4.48 2.43
CA GLN A 256 -9.63 5.40 1.56
C GLN A 256 -9.25 4.71 0.25
N VAL A 257 -9.21 5.47 -0.85
CA VAL A 257 -8.66 5.06 -2.16
C VAL A 257 -7.73 6.15 -2.63
N ALA A 258 -6.44 5.88 -2.70
CA ALA A 258 -5.44 6.85 -3.15
C ALA A 258 -4.15 6.14 -3.61
N PRO A 259 -3.22 6.82 -4.29
CA PRO A 259 -1.86 6.33 -4.49
C PRO A 259 -1.19 5.96 -3.16
N PRO A 260 -0.27 4.97 -3.14
CA PRO A 260 0.37 4.52 -1.91
C PRO A 260 0.96 5.65 -1.05
N GLU A 261 1.69 6.58 -1.67
CA GLU A 261 2.31 7.71 -0.97
C GLU A 261 1.27 8.60 -0.27
N GLU A 262 0.12 8.82 -0.91
CA GLU A 262 -0.96 9.63 -0.37
C GLU A 262 -1.68 8.91 0.80
N VAL A 263 -1.93 7.60 0.67
CA VAL A 263 -2.51 6.80 1.78
C VAL A 263 -1.62 6.86 3.03
N TYR A 264 -0.30 6.86 2.83
CA TYR A 264 0.67 6.93 3.92
C TYR A 264 0.79 8.33 4.51
N ALA A 265 1.00 9.35 3.66
CA ALA A 265 1.25 10.72 4.09
C ALA A 265 -0.03 11.45 4.54
N HIS A 266 -1.18 11.13 3.93
CA HIS A 266 -2.45 11.82 4.14
C HIS A 266 -3.58 10.81 4.42
N PRO A 267 -3.52 10.06 5.54
CA PRO A 267 -4.57 9.12 5.90
C PRO A 267 -5.89 9.86 6.11
N ALA A 268 -6.97 9.40 5.46
CA ALA A 268 -8.29 10.04 5.54
C ALA A 268 -8.90 10.01 6.94
N ASN A 269 -8.55 9.01 7.74
CA ASN A 269 -9.06 8.85 9.09
C ASN A 269 -8.06 8.11 9.99
N ARG A 270 -8.34 8.08 11.30
CA ARG A 270 -7.49 7.41 12.29
C ARG A 270 -7.32 5.91 12.06
N PHE A 271 -8.34 5.25 11.45
CA PHE A 271 -8.22 3.82 11.14
C PHE A 271 -7.13 3.60 10.10
N VAL A 272 -7.15 4.36 8.99
CA VAL A 272 -6.12 4.27 7.95
C VAL A 272 -4.74 4.60 8.52
N ALA A 273 -4.64 5.66 9.33
CA ALA A 273 -3.41 6.09 9.99
C ALA A 273 -2.80 5.00 10.89
N GLY A 274 -3.65 4.33 11.68
CA GLY A 274 -3.23 3.26 12.59
C GLY A 274 -3.06 1.91 11.89
N PHE A 275 -3.66 1.71 10.70
CA PHE A 275 -3.51 0.47 9.95
C PHE A 275 -2.32 0.51 9.00
N ILE A 276 -2.04 1.65 8.36
CA ILE A 276 -0.95 1.80 7.39
C ILE A 276 0.32 2.35 8.08
N GLY A 277 1.38 1.58 7.99
CA GLY A 277 2.70 1.86 8.57
C GLY A 277 3.15 0.76 9.53
N GLU A 278 4.45 0.51 9.57
CA GLU A 278 5.09 -0.49 10.46
C GLU A 278 6.36 0.14 11.08
N PRO A 279 6.28 0.56 12.35
CA PRO A 279 5.14 0.53 13.27
C PRO A 279 3.98 1.45 12.83
N PRO A 280 2.76 1.25 13.40
CA PRO A 280 1.62 2.13 13.12
C PRO A 280 1.84 3.55 13.67
N MET A 281 1.03 4.52 13.18
CA MET A 281 1.00 5.87 13.73
C MET A 281 0.64 5.84 15.22
N ASN A 282 1.36 6.59 16.03
CA ASN A 282 0.98 6.81 17.43
C ASN A 282 -0.22 7.76 17.46
N ILE A 283 -1.28 7.38 18.16
CA ILE A 283 -2.51 8.18 18.33
C ILE A 283 -2.66 8.51 19.81
N PHE A 284 -2.77 9.79 20.13
CA PHE A 284 -2.89 10.30 21.49
C PHE A 284 -4.21 11.06 21.66
N ASP A 285 -4.92 10.81 22.75
CA ASP A 285 -5.99 11.72 23.17
C ASP A 285 -5.41 13.11 23.37
N ALA A 286 -6.00 14.13 22.75
CA ALA A 286 -5.46 15.47 22.72
C ALA A 286 -6.52 16.55 22.91
N SER A 287 -6.05 17.72 23.32
CA SER A 287 -6.79 18.98 23.30
C SER A 287 -5.98 20.04 22.56
N ALA A 288 -6.67 20.97 21.89
CA ALA A 288 -6.06 22.09 21.22
C ALA A 288 -6.50 23.42 21.84
N GLU A 289 -5.58 24.38 21.90
CA GLU A 289 -5.84 25.75 22.33
C GLU A 289 -5.27 26.72 21.28
N MET A 290 -6.07 27.68 20.85
CA MET A 290 -5.61 28.75 19.96
C MET A 290 -4.70 29.69 20.72
N THR A 291 -3.50 29.98 20.18
CA THR A 291 -2.51 30.88 20.73
C THR A 291 -2.11 31.94 19.70
N ASP A 292 -1.38 32.97 20.13
CA ASP A 292 -0.87 34.02 19.21
C ASP A 292 0.15 33.45 18.18
N ASP A 293 0.82 32.36 18.54
CA ASP A 293 1.89 31.73 17.74
C ASP A 293 1.38 30.51 16.90
N GLY A 294 0.09 30.18 16.97
CA GLY A 294 -0.52 29.02 16.28
C GLY A 294 -1.47 28.22 17.16
N VAL A 295 -1.44 26.91 17.05
CA VAL A 295 -2.28 26.00 17.85
C VAL A 295 -1.39 25.22 18.81
N ARG A 296 -1.65 25.35 20.12
CA ARG A 296 -1.05 24.45 21.11
C ARG A 296 -1.88 23.17 21.19
N ALA A 297 -1.26 22.03 20.83
CA ALA A 297 -1.81 20.70 21.02
C ALA A 297 -1.19 20.07 22.26
N SER A 298 -2.02 19.65 23.22
CA SER A 298 -1.59 19.00 24.47
C SER A 298 -2.03 17.54 24.47
N ALA A 299 -1.10 16.61 24.62
CA ALA A 299 -1.34 15.17 24.57
C ALA A 299 -0.32 14.41 25.43
N ALA A 300 -0.73 13.32 26.08
CA ALA A 300 0.13 12.35 26.77
C ALA A 300 1.24 12.96 27.67
N GLY A 301 1.07 14.18 28.16
CA GLY A 301 2.03 14.87 29.02
C GLY A 301 3.08 15.70 28.29
N PHE A 302 2.90 15.97 26.99
CA PHE A 302 3.70 16.91 26.21
C PHE A 302 2.82 17.91 25.45
N ASP A 303 3.40 19.06 25.11
CA ASP A 303 2.76 20.11 24.32
C ASP A 303 3.55 20.31 23.03
N LEU A 304 2.83 20.52 21.92
CA LEU A 304 3.39 20.93 20.63
C LEU A 304 2.71 22.21 20.16
N THR A 305 3.46 23.13 19.55
CA THR A 305 2.87 24.30 18.91
C THR A 305 2.85 24.09 17.41
N LEU A 306 1.67 23.75 16.90
CA LEU A 306 1.44 23.46 15.49
C LEU A 306 1.44 24.75 14.64
N PRO A 307 1.79 24.66 13.34
CA PRO A 307 1.84 25.82 12.46
C PRO A 307 0.53 26.62 12.39
N PRO A 308 0.58 27.92 12.07
CA PRO A 308 -0.62 28.76 11.93
C PRO A 308 -1.62 28.25 10.90
N SER A 309 -1.19 27.50 9.87
CA SER A 309 -2.09 26.87 8.88
C SER A 309 -3.10 25.92 9.52
N VAL A 310 -2.74 25.24 10.61
CA VAL A 310 -3.64 24.38 11.37
C VAL A 310 -4.73 25.18 12.07
N ALA A 311 -4.42 26.43 12.47
CA ALA A 311 -5.38 27.31 13.12
C ALA A 311 -6.56 27.67 12.18
N ASP A 312 -6.28 27.91 10.89
CA ASP A 312 -7.30 28.24 9.92
C ASP A 312 -8.27 27.06 9.72
N THR A 313 -7.74 25.84 9.67
CA THR A 313 -8.53 24.60 9.58
C THR A 313 -9.41 24.43 10.81
N LEU A 314 -8.86 24.53 12.01
CA LEU A 314 -9.61 24.36 13.26
C LEU A 314 -10.62 25.49 13.53
N GLN A 315 -10.43 26.70 12.99
CA GLN A 315 -11.42 27.78 13.07
C GLN A 315 -12.67 27.49 12.23
N SER A 316 -12.52 26.77 11.12
CA SER A 316 -13.64 26.38 10.25
C SER A 316 -14.34 25.11 10.71
N TRP A 317 -13.70 24.32 11.59
CA TRP A 317 -14.26 23.10 12.15
C TRP A 317 -15.19 23.43 13.34
N ASP A 318 -16.38 22.86 13.33
CA ASP A 318 -17.43 23.12 14.34
C ASP A 318 -17.39 22.17 15.55
N GLY A 319 -16.36 21.31 15.62
CA GLY A 319 -16.16 20.38 16.74
C GLY A 319 -15.51 21.00 17.96
N ALA A 320 -15.33 20.18 18.99
CA ALA A 320 -14.80 20.64 20.28
C ALA A 320 -13.28 20.47 20.36
N LEU A 321 -12.53 21.58 20.44
CA LEU A 321 -11.06 21.59 20.56
C LEU A 321 -10.50 20.78 21.74
N GLY A 322 -11.32 20.43 22.74
CA GLY A 322 -10.96 19.55 23.84
C GLY A 322 -11.19 18.05 23.58
N ARG A 323 -11.56 17.66 22.36
CA ARG A 323 -11.85 16.28 21.98
C ARG A 323 -11.28 15.96 20.61
N LEU A 324 -9.95 15.97 20.54
CA LEU A 324 -9.14 15.67 19.38
C LEU A 324 -8.27 14.45 19.65
N GLU A 325 -7.79 13.84 18.60
CA GLU A 325 -6.70 12.88 18.68
C GLU A 325 -5.50 13.41 17.84
N LEU A 326 -4.31 13.35 18.43
CA LEU A 326 -3.06 13.75 17.81
C LEU A 326 -2.37 12.52 17.24
N GLY A 327 -2.11 12.51 15.94
CA GLY A 327 -1.40 11.44 15.26
C GLY A 327 0.04 11.84 14.94
N ILE A 328 1.01 11.00 15.32
CA ILE A 328 2.43 11.22 15.02
C ILE A 328 3.03 9.88 14.59
N ARG A 329 3.60 9.84 13.39
CA ARG A 329 4.28 8.64 12.93
C ARG A 329 5.59 8.41 13.71
N PRO A 330 6.03 7.15 13.90
CA PRO A 330 7.28 6.85 14.60
C PRO A 330 8.50 7.56 14.03
N GLU A 331 8.58 7.73 12.72
CA GLU A 331 9.67 8.40 12.00
C GLU A 331 9.62 9.94 12.05
N ALA A 332 8.51 10.52 12.49
CA ALA A 332 8.41 11.95 12.71
C ALA A 332 9.08 12.40 14.03
N PHE A 333 9.56 11.46 14.84
CA PHE A 333 10.36 11.75 16.02
C PHE A 333 11.85 11.72 15.69
N GLU A 334 12.59 12.69 16.25
CA GLU A 334 14.03 12.82 16.15
C GLU A 334 14.66 12.86 17.54
N ASP A 335 15.81 12.22 17.75
CA ASP A 335 16.61 12.42 18.94
C ASP A 335 17.22 13.83 18.88
N ALA A 336 16.79 14.71 19.79
CA ALA A 336 17.19 16.11 19.82
C ALA A 336 18.72 16.29 20.02
N SER A 337 19.41 15.30 20.57
CA SER A 337 20.86 15.32 20.76
C SER A 337 21.66 15.19 19.46
N LEU A 338 21.02 14.68 18.41
CA LEU A 338 21.63 14.45 17.09
C LEU A 338 21.38 15.62 16.12
N LEU A 339 20.52 16.58 16.49
CA LEU A 339 20.22 17.72 15.64
C LEU A 339 21.35 18.75 15.68
N GLU A 340 21.69 19.32 14.52
CA GLU A 340 22.71 20.39 14.41
C GLU A 340 22.35 21.61 15.23
N GLU A 341 21.06 21.97 15.25
CA GLU A 341 20.52 23.05 16.05
C GLU A 341 19.55 22.49 17.10
N PRO A 342 19.68 22.87 18.39
CA PRO A 342 18.75 22.41 19.42
C PRO A 342 17.31 22.80 19.06
N PRO A 343 16.37 21.84 19.14
CA PRO A 343 14.97 22.13 18.84
C PRO A 343 14.39 23.08 19.90
N THR A 344 13.40 23.88 19.47
CA THR A 344 12.64 24.73 20.40
C THR A 344 11.75 23.87 21.31
N ASP A 345 11.36 24.38 22.47
CA ASP A 345 10.40 23.72 23.36
C ASP A 345 9.01 23.55 22.69
N ALA A 346 8.71 24.38 21.70
CA ALA A 346 7.48 24.30 20.90
C ALA A 346 7.31 23.00 20.10
N ARG A 347 8.42 22.30 19.80
CA ARG A 347 8.41 21.05 19.03
C ARG A 347 9.20 19.91 19.69
N SER A 348 9.51 20.01 20.98
CA SER A 348 10.28 18.97 21.66
C SER A 348 9.84 18.78 23.10
N PHE A 349 10.04 17.57 23.62
CA PHE A 349 9.70 17.18 24.99
C PHE A 349 10.63 16.10 25.51
N GLU A 350 10.59 15.83 26.81
CA GLU A 350 11.35 14.76 27.43
C GLU A 350 10.51 13.49 27.57
N ALA A 351 11.14 12.35 27.30
CA ALA A 351 10.54 11.02 27.45
C ALA A 351 11.51 10.05 28.12
N VAL A 352 10.99 9.14 28.92
CA VAL A 352 11.76 8.02 29.47
C VAL A 352 11.77 6.89 28.47
N VAL A 353 12.96 6.37 28.16
CA VAL A 353 13.15 5.20 27.29
C VAL A 353 12.81 3.94 28.06
N MET A 354 11.82 3.18 27.60
CA MET A 354 11.41 1.93 28.19
C MET A 354 12.17 0.74 27.57
N VAL A 355 12.25 0.74 26.23
CA VAL A 355 12.94 -0.29 25.44
C VAL A 355 13.69 0.36 24.30
N VAL A 356 14.85 -0.21 23.94
CA VAL A 356 15.66 0.17 22.78
C VAL A 356 15.75 -1.03 21.85
N GLU A 357 15.28 -0.90 20.61
CA GLU A 357 15.29 -1.96 19.60
C GLU A 357 16.08 -1.52 18.35
N PRO A 358 17.40 -1.85 18.26
CA PRO A 358 18.19 -1.55 17.07
C PRO A 358 17.74 -2.41 15.89
N MET A 359 17.18 -1.78 14.86
CA MET A 359 16.65 -2.45 13.66
C MET A 359 17.63 -2.47 12.47
N GLY A 360 18.87 -2.07 12.68
CA GLY A 360 19.93 -2.06 11.67
C GLY A 360 20.03 -0.73 10.90
N ALA A 361 19.00 -0.25 10.24
CA ALA A 361 18.99 1.04 9.56
C ALA A 361 18.55 2.21 10.46
N HIS A 362 17.81 1.93 11.52
CA HIS A 362 17.28 2.86 12.52
C HIS A 362 17.16 2.15 13.86
N THR A 363 16.82 2.89 14.91
CA THR A 363 16.50 2.37 16.23
C THR A 363 15.08 2.75 16.61
N ASP A 364 14.25 1.76 16.94
CA ASP A 364 12.92 1.99 17.50
C ASP A 364 13.03 2.08 19.03
N LEU A 365 12.49 3.16 19.60
CA LEU A 365 12.44 3.40 21.03
C LEU A 365 11.00 3.29 21.50
N ALA A 366 10.71 2.36 22.42
CA ALA A 366 9.47 2.44 23.18
C ALA A 366 9.68 3.46 24.32
N VAL A 367 8.89 4.53 24.32
CA VAL A 367 9.10 5.67 25.22
C VAL A 367 7.80 6.08 25.88
N ARG A 368 7.92 6.88 26.97
CA ARG A 368 6.82 7.51 27.70
C ARG A 368 7.19 8.94 28.04
N ALA A 369 6.33 9.87 27.70
CA ALA A 369 6.55 11.29 28.02
C ALA A 369 6.60 11.54 29.55
N THR A 370 7.35 12.55 29.98
CA THR A 370 7.58 12.85 31.42
C THR A 370 6.87 14.09 31.95
N GLY A 371 5.97 14.72 31.16
CA GLY A 371 5.28 15.95 31.53
C GLY A 371 4.30 15.81 32.71
N ARG A 372 3.70 16.93 33.13
CA ARG A 372 2.89 17.00 34.36
C ARG A 372 1.61 16.19 34.34
N GLU A 373 1.06 15.91 33.15
CA GLU A 373 -0.17 15.14 32.92
C GLU A 373 0.12 13.83 32.18
N ALA A 374 1.39 13.36 32.29
CA ALA A 374 1.80 12.12 31.63
C ALA A 374 0.97 10.94 32.14
N ASP A 375 0.31 10.25 31.22
CA ASP A 375 -0.31 8.96 31.50
C ASP A 375 0.81 7.91 31.64
N GLU A 376 0.98 7.35 32.84
CA GLU A 376 1.98 6.33 33.10
C GLU A 376 1.78 5.06 32.25
N SER A 377 0.63 4.88 31.65
CA SER A 377 0.31 3.76 30.76
C SER A 377 0.50 4.08 29.27
N ALA A 378 0.65 5.34 28.89
CA ALA A 378 0.76 5.77 27.49
C ALA A 378 2.21 5.58 26.95
N GLU A 379 2.52 4.38 26.49
CA GLU A 379 3.76 4.09 25.76
C GLU A 379 3.53 4.32 24.26
N PHE A 380 4.54 4.85 23.57
CA PHE A 380 4.54 5.05 22.14
C PHE A 380 5.90 4.75 21.53
N THR A 381 5.96 4.59 20.21
CA THR A 381 7.18 4.25 19.49
C THR A 381 7.75 5.49 18.80
N ALA A 382 9.03 5.79 19.04
CA ALA A 382 9.81 6.76 18.29
C ALA A 382 10.89 6.05 17.48
N ARG A 383 10.93 6.31 16.18
CA ARG A 383 11.94 5.77 15.26
C ARG A 383 13.01 6.81 15.02
N VAL A 384 14.20 6.57 15.55
CA VAL A 384 15.30 7.53 15.52
C VAL A 384 16.52 6.96 14.77
N SER A 385 17.51 7.83 14.49
CA SER A 385 18.79 7.40 13.92
C SER A 385 19.48 6.36 14.80
N ASN A 386 20.22 5.43 14.19
CA ASN A 386 21.08 4.49 14.90
C ASN A 386 22.23 5.16 15.68
N ASP A 387 22.51 6.45 15.41
CA ASP A 387 23.54 7.20 16.11
C ASP A 387 23.06 7.69 17.50
N THR A 388 21.82 7.37 17.90
CA THR A 388 21.29 7.68 19.23
C THR A 388 22.07 6.97 20.32
N ASP A 389 22.37 7.71 21.40
CA ASP A 389 22.94 7.17 22.63
C ASP A 389 21.86 6.79 23.67
N ALA A 390 20.59 6.72 23.27
CA ALA A 390 19.46 6.42 24.14
C ALA A 390 19.61 5.06 24.85
N VAL A 391 19.40 5.04 26.18
CA VAL A 391 19.51 3.87 27.03
C VAL A 391 18.22 3.65 27.80
N ALA A 392 17.78 2.40 27.90
CA ALA A 392 16.59 2.03 28.67
C ALA A 392 16.70 2.50 30.15
N GLY A 393 15.67 3.15 30.65
CA GLY A 393 15.59 3.74 31.96
C GLY A 393 16.11 5.19 32.06
N GLU A 394 16.72 5.72 31.00
CA GLU A 394 17.19 7.10 30.95
C GLU A 394 16.18 8.00 30.21
N THR A 395 16.33 9.31 30.36
CA THR A 395 15.51 10.31 29.68
C THR A 395 16.18 10.72 28.38
N VAL A 396 15.40 10.74 27.31
CA VAL A 396 15.75 11.29 25.99
C VAL A 396 14.89 12.50 25.70
N ARG A 397 15.46 13.52 25.05
CA ARG A 397 14.69 14.62 24.49
C ARG A 397 14.35 14.31 23.04
N LEU A 398 13.06 14.20 22.73
CA LEU A 398 12.56 13.97 21.38
C LEU A 398 12.08 15.31 20.78
N ALA A 399 12.42 15.53 19.52
CA ALA A 399 11.85 16.56 18.68
C ALA A 399 10.82 15.94 17.73
N VAL A 400 9.85 16.72 17.27
CA VAL A 400 8.79 16.29 16.33
C VAL A 400 8.86 17.11 15.06
N ALA A 401 8.75 16.46 13.90
CA ALA A 401 8.53 17.09 12.61
C ALA A 401 7.06 17.56 12.54
N LEU A 402 6.82 18.84 12.81
CA LEU A 402 5.45 19.38 12.99
C LEU A 402 4.62 19.33 11.71
N GLU A 403 5.25 19.31 10.55
CA GLU A 403 4.63 19.16 9.23
C GLU A 403 4.05 17.74 8.98
N GLU A 404 4.50 16.73 9.75
CA GLU A 404 4.08 15.34 9.68
C GLU A 404 3.05 14.96 10.77
N VAL A 405 2.53 15.97 11.48
CA VAL A 405 1.54 15.77 12.52
C VAL A 405 0.13 15.77 11.93
N HIS A 406 -0.71 14.87 12.44
CA HIS A 406 -2.12 14.75 12.07
C HIS A 406 -3.02 15.09 13.26
N LEU A 407 -4.20 15.61 12.95
CA LEU A 407 -5.27 15.83 13.92
C LEU A 407 -6.53 15.12 13.46
N PHE A 408 -7.09 14.30 14.34
CA PHE A 408 -8.34 13.58 14.06
C PHE A 408 -9.45 14.06 14.98
N ASP A 409 -10.66 14.12 14.44
CA ASP A 409 -11.87 14.28 15.28
C ASP A 409 -12.07 13.01 16.10
N ALA A 410 -12.05 13.12 17.43
CA ALA A 410 -12.22 11.96 18.30
C ALA A 410 -13.62 11.30 18.20
N ALA A 411 -14.60 11.97 17.61
CA ALA A 411 -15.96 11.44 17.46
C ALA A 411 -16.15 10.65 16.14
N SER A 412 -15.72 11.22 15.01
CA SER A 412 -15.84 10.59 13.68
C SER A 412 -14.59 9.76 13.33
N GLY A 413 -13.43 10.14 13.83
CA GLY A 413 -12.13 9.61 13.44
C GLY A 413 -11.56 10.24 12.17
N ASP A 414 -12.22 11.23 11.57
CA ASP A 414 -11.79 11.87 10.35
C ASP A 414 -10.53 12.72 10.58
N ASN A 415 -9.64 12.74 9.60
CA ASN A 415 -8.47 13.61 9.63
C ASN A 415 -8.88 15.03 9.28
N LEU A 416 -8.56 15.98 10.15
CA LEU A 416 -8.92 17.39 10.00
C LEU A 416 -7.94 18.18 9.12
N LEU A 417 -6.79 17.62 8.79
CA LEU A 417 -5.71 18.29 8.06
C LEU A 417 -5.56 17.81 6.60
N VAL A 418 -6.53 17.02 6.09
CA VAL A 418 -6.56 16.49 4.71
C VAL A 418 -7.68 17.12 3.91
#